data_ec0f7a5e7187d3d87d582fb6ce4f85b3
#
_entry.id   ec0f7a5e7187d3d87d582fb6ce4f85b3
#
_cell.length_a   1.000
_cell.length_b   1.000
_cell.length_c   1.000
_cell.angle_alpha   90.00
_cell.angle_beta   90.00
_cell.angle_gamma   90.00
#
_symmetry.space_group_name_H-M   'P 1'
#
loop_
_entity.id
_entity.type
_entity.pdbx_description
1 polymer ?
#
loop_
_entity_poly.entity_id
_entity_poly.type
_entity_poly.pdbx_seq_one_letter_code
_entity_poly.pdbx_strand_id
1 'polypeptide(L)'
;MAYKYDVCIVGGLGHIGLPLGIVFASKGMKVCLQDINAESAEIVSNGTLPFVEYEAEPLLKESLENGNLSISLDSHSISEAKNIIIAIGTPVDEYMNSKTRQFLEFISSLKKHLNPDQLIVIRSSIAPNACEQIRRTLGEDHNWKLSYCPERIVQGYAIQELKKLPQIVAGYSDDAVEEASELFKRISSSIIVTSIKEAELAKLFANSWRYIQFAIANQFFMICEDQDVNYDNVRHAMVEGYERA
;
A
#
# COMPACT_ATOMS: atom_id res chain seq x y z
N MET A 1 -20.88 17.42 -4.65
CA MET A 1 -21.83 16.28 -4.41
C MET A 1 -21.35 15.53 -3.17
N ALA A 2 -22.26 14.90 -2.42
CA ALA A 2 -21.81 14.05 -1.30
C ALA A 2 -21.32 12.71 -1.89
N TYR A 3 -20.11 12.32 -1.58
CA TYR A 3 -19.55 11.01 -1.94
C TYR A 3 -20.21 9.91 -1.11
N LYS A 4 -20.40 8.74 -1.71
CA LYS A 4 -20.93 7.54 -1.05
C LYS A 4 -19.87 6.89 -0.15
N TYR A 5 -18.61 6.95 -0.57
CA TYR A 5 -17.47 6.38 0.13
C TYR A 5 -16.47 7.47 0.52
N ASP A 6 -15.88 7.33 1.70
CA ASP A 6 -14.72 8.13 2.10
C ASP A 6 -13.48 7.73 1.31
N VAL A 7 -13.32 6.41 1.06
CA VAL A 7 -12.16 5.83 0.38
C VAL A 7 -12.60 4.74 -0.58
N CYS A 8 -12.07 4.76 -1.81
CA CYS A 8 -12.07 3.60 -2.71
C CYS A 8 -10.63 3.13 -2.90
N ILE A 9 -10.38 1.84 -2.65
CA ILE A 9 -9.07 1.21 -2.86
C ILE A 9 -9.13 0.37 -4.12
N VAL A 10 -8.40 0.77 -5.13
CA VAL A 10 -8.25 0.07 -6.41
C VAL A 10 -7.13 -0.97 -6.29
N GLY A 11 -7.44 -2.23 -6.56
CA GLY A 11 -6.62 -3.38 -6.13
C GLY A 11 -6.89 -3.72 -4.66
N GLY A 12 -8.15 -3.52 -4.24
CA GLY A 12 -8.59 -3.57 -2.85
C GLY A 12 -8.57 -4.96 -2.22
N LEU A 13 -8.46 -6.03 -3.02
CA LEU A 13 -8.45 -7.42 -2.51
C LEU A 13 -7.04 -8.03 -2.45
N GLY A 14 -5.99 -7.25 -2.81
CA GLY A 14 -4.59 -7.65 -2.69
C GLY A 14 -4.01 -7.48 -1.29
N HIS A 15 -2.79 -8.00 -1.10
CA HIS A 15 -2.04 -7.99 0.18
C HIS A 15 -1.81 -6.59 0.79
N ILE A 16 -1.92 -5.52 0.01
CA ILE A 16 -1.80 -4.14 0.49
C ILE A 16 -3.18 -3.51 0.65
N GLY A 17 -4.04 -3.68 -0.35
CA GLY A 17 -5.35 -3.03 -0.40
C GLY A 17 -6.31 -3.53 0.67
N LEU A 18 -6.41 -4.85 0.85
CA LEU A 18 -7.36 -5.45 1.79
C LEU A 18 -7.08 -5.09 3.26
N PRO A 19 -5.85 -5.28 3.79
CA PRO A 19 -5.56 -4.87 5.16
C PRO A 19 -5.74 -3.35 5.37
N LEU A 20 -5.34 -2.53 4.39
CA LEU A 20 -5.52 -1.08 4.45
C LEU A 20 -7.00 -0.70 4.54
N GLY A 21 -7.85 -1.31 3.71
CA GLY A 21 -9.29 -1.06 3.72
C GLY A 21 -9.95 -1.49 5.02
N ILE A 22 -9.57 -2.64 5.57
CA ILE A 22 -10.03 -3.12 6.88
C ILE A 22 -9.67 -2.11 7.97
N VAL A 23 -8.44 -1.60 7.98
CA VAL A 23 -8.00 -0.63 9.00
C VAL A 23 -8.76 0.69 8.88
N PHE A 24 -8.97 1.23 7.67
CA PHE A 24 -9.80 2.42 7.49
C PHE A 24 -11.26 2.20 7.93
N ALA A 25 -11.85 1.07 7.53
CA ALA A 25 -13.23 0.72 7.91
C ALA A 25 -13.40 0.54 9.43
N SER A 26 -12.41 -0.04 10.11
CA SER A 26 -12.39 -0.17 11.58
C SER A 26 -12.33 1.18 12.31
N LYS A 27 -11.97 2.26 11.60
CA LYS A 27 -12.03 3.66 12.11
C LYS A 27 -13.34 4.37 11.77
N GLY A 28 -14.34 3.64 11.30
CA GLY A 28 -15.67 4.16 10.98
C GLY A 28 -15.79 4.83 9.61
N MET A 29 -14.77 4.72 8.75
CA MET A 29 -14.82 5.25 7.39
C MET A 29 -15.62 4.33 6.47
N LYS A 30 -16.34 4.90 5.51
CA LYS A 30 -16.99 4.15 4.43
C LYS A 30 -15.98 3.81 3.34
N VAL A 31 -15.62 2.54 3.24
CA VAL A 31 -14.57 2.03 2.34
C VAL A 31 -15.16 1.13 1.26
N CYS A 32 -14.78 1.36 0.01
CA CYS A 32 -15.02 0.46 -1.11
C CYS A 32 -13.72 -0.22 -1.53
N LEU A 33 -13.68 -1.54 -1.52
CA LEU A 33 -12.60 -2.33 -2.11
C LEU A 33 -12.97 -2.63 -3.55
N GLN A 34 -12.40 -1.90 -4.49
CA GLN A 34 -12.58 -2.14 -5.91
C GLN A 34 -11.49 -3.08 -6.42
N ASP A 35 -11.89 -4.17 -7.07
CA ASP A 35 -10.98 -5.14 -7.66
C ASP A 35 -11.62 -5.81 -8.89
N ILE A 36 -10.83 -6.57 -9.65
CA ILE A 36 -11.31 -7.35 -10.80
C ILE A 36 -11.39 -8.85 -10.48
N ASN A 37 -10.88 -9.29 -9.34
CA ASN A 37 -10.81 -10.68 -8.93
C ASN A 37 -12.11 -11.12 -8.25
N ALA A 38 -12.99 -11.79 -9.00
CA ALA A 38 -14.28 -12.25 -8.51
C ALA A 38 -14.17 -13.34 -7.43
N GLU A 39 -13.15 -14.22 -7.50
CA GLU A 39 -12.92 -15.28 -6.52
C GLU A 39 -12.54 -14.68 -5.16
N SER A 40 -11.57 -13.74 -5.15
CA SER A 40 -11.20 -13.03 -3.93
C SER A 40 -12.37 -12.19 -3.38
N ALA A 41 -13.19 -11.62 -4.25
CA ALA A 41 -14.38 -10.86 -3.84
C ALA A 41 -15.39 -11.74 -3.10
N GLU A 42 -15.64 -12.95 -3.56
CA GLU A 42 -16.51 -13.92 -2.90
C GLU A 42 -15.96 -14.34 -1.53
N ILE A 43 -14.67 -14.68 -1.45
CA ILE A 43 -13.99 -15.05 -0.20
C ILE A 43 -14.12 -13.92 0.83
N VAL A 44 -13.79 -12.68 0.44
CA VAL A 44 -13.80 -11.53 1.35
C VAL A 44 -15.21 -11.13 1.75
N SER A 45 -16.18 -11.24 0.84
CA SER A 45 -17.60 -10.97 1.14
C SER A 45 -18.16 -11.95 2.18
N ASN A 46 -17.61 -13.16 2.27
CA ASN A 46 -17.97 -14.16 3.28
C ASN A 46 -17.22 -13.95 4.62
N GLY A 47 -16.47 -12.85 4.77
CA GLY A 47 -15.74 -12.51 6.00
C GLY A 47 -14.47 -13.33 6.20
N THR A 48 -13.90 -13.92 5.13
CA THR A 48 -12.68 -14.72 5.15
C THR A 48 -11.59 -14.01 4.34
N LEU A 49 -10.32 -14.27 4.68
CA LEU A 49 -9.18 -13.68 3.97
C LEU A 49 -8.62 -14.65 2.92
N PRO A 50 -8.27 -14.18 1.70
CA PRO A 50 -7.67 -15.03 0.67
C PRO A 50 -6.18 -15.35 0.95
N PHE A 51 -5.60 -14.80 2.01
CA PHE A 51 -4.22 -14.99 2.44
C PHE A 51 -4.09 -14.80 3.95
N VAL A 52 -2.95 -15.21 4.51
CA VAL A 52 -2.68 -15.04 5.95
C VAL A 52 -2.39 -13.57 6.28
N GLU A 53 -3.22 -13.00 7.18
CA GLU A 53 -3.01 -11.67 7.74
C GLU A 53 -3.53 -11.67 9.19
N TYR A 54 -2.59 -11.61 10.15
CA TYR A 54 -2.93 -11.71 11.57
C TYR A 54 -3.82 -10.55 12.03
N GLU A 55 -4.78 -10.86 12.89
CA GLU A 55 -5.75 -9.91 13.46
C GLU A 55 -6.76 -9.29 12.46
N ALA A 56 -6.69 -9.63 11.16
CA ALA A 56 -7.52 -8.98 10.15
C ALA A 56 -8.95 -9.56 10.09
N GLU A 57 -9.13 -10.87 10.27
CA GLU A 57 -10.42 -11.54 10.06
C GLU A 57 -11.55 -11.03 10.98
N PRO A 58 -11.33 -10.83 12.30
CA PRO A 58 -12.36 -10.25 13.15
C PRO A 58 -12.75 -8.83 12.73
N LEU A 59 -11.77 -7.99 12.36
CA LEU A 59 -12.01 -6.62 11.89
C LEU A 59 -12.72 -6.59 10.54
N LEU A 60 -12.42 -7.54 9.64
CA LEU A 60 -13.11 -7.70 8.37
C LEU A 60 -14.61 -7.99 8.60
N LYS A 61 -14.93 -9.00 9.42
CA LYS A 61 -16.31 -9.39 9.72
C LYS A 61 -17.10 -8.21 10.31
N GLU A 62 -16.54 -7.56 11.33
CA GLU A 62 -17.15 -6.38 11.95
C GLU A 62 -17.40 -5.27 10.93
N SER A 63 -16.41 -4.99 10.05
CA SER A 63 -16.51 -3.92 9.05
C SER A 63 -17.53 -4.21 7.95
N LEU A 64 -17.74 -5.47 7.60
CA LEU A 64 -18.79 -5.90 6.67
C LEU A 64 -20.18 -5.79 7.34
N GLU A 65 -20.33 -6.28 8.56
CA GLU A 65 -21.60 -6.27 9.32
C GLU A 65 -22.12 -4.86 9.58
N ASN A 66 -21.24 -3.93 9.95
CA ASN A 66 -21.61 -2.54 10.22
C ASN A 66 -21.72 -1.68 8.94
N GLY A 67 -21.46 -2.27 7.77
CA GLY A 67 -21.53 -1.62 6.45
C GLY A 67 -20.50 -0.52 6.22
N ASN A 68 -19.36 -0.54 6.93
CA ASN A 68 -18.25 0.37 6.69
C ASN A 68 -17.31 -0.14 5.58
N LEU A 69 -17.33 -1.43 5.27
CA LEU A 69 -16.57 -2.04 4.19
C LEU A 69 -17.52 -2.64 3.16
N SER A 70 -17.28 -2.36 1.90
CA SER A 70 -17.99 -2.96 0.77
C SER A 70 -17.00 -3.36 -0.32
N ILE A 71 -17.40 -4.33 -1.16
CA ILE A 71 -16.60 -4.84 -2.26
C ILE A 71 -17.30 -4.50 -3.57
N SER A 72 -16.56 -4.09 -4.59
CA SER A 72 -17.08 -3.79 -5.91
C SER A 72 -16.17 -4.34 -7.00
N LEU A 73 -16.75 -5.04 -7.97
CA LEU A 73 -16.07 -5.44 -9.21
C LEU A 73 -16.25 -4.40 -10.32
N ASP A 74 -17.09 -3.38 -10.07
CA ASP A 74 -17.37 -2.31 -11.03
C ASP A 74 -16.48 -1.10 -10.76
N SER A 75 -15.74 -0.67 -11.79
CA SER A 75 -14.89 0.52 -11.74
C SER A 75 -15.68 1.83 -11.57
N HIS A 76 -17.02 1.81 -11.75
CA HIS A 76 -17.85 2.99 -11.47
C HIS A 76 -17.78 3.43 -10.00
N SER A 77 -17.56 2.49 -9.07
CA SER A 77 -17.40 2.78 -7.64
C SER A 77 -16.27 3.77 -7.33
N ILE A 78 -15.29 3.92 -8.22
CA ILE A 78 -14.19 4.89 -8.10
C ILE A 78 -14.73 6.32 -8.11
N SER A 79 -15.71 6.61 -8.99
CA SER A 79 -16.31 7.95 -9.08
C SER A 79 -17.18 8.30 -7.87
N GLU A 80 -17.58 7.32 -7.06
CA GLU A 80 -18.43 7.48 -5.88
C GLU A 80 -17.63 7.76 -4.58
N ALA A 81 -16.29 7.78 -4.63
CA ALA A 81 -15.45 7.96 -3.44
C ALA A 81 -14.72 9.29 -3.44
N LYS A 82 -14.52 9.86 -2.24
CA LYS A 82 -13.76 11.11 -2.06
C LYS A 82 -12.26 10.91 -2.30
N ASN A 83 -11.70 9.83 -1.77
CA ASN A 83 -10.27 9.53 -1.86
C ASN A 83 -10.08 8.20 -2.61
N ILE A 84 -9.19 8.20 -3.59
CA ILE A 84 -8.87 7.03 -4.42
C ILE A 84 -7.45 6.57 -4.07
N ILE A 85 -7.32 5.34 -3.58
CA ILE A 85 -6.01 4.75 -3.30
C ILE A 85 -5.73 3.65 -4.32
N ILE A 86 -4.65 3.79 -5.07
CA ILE A 86 -4.23 2.82 -6.08
C ILE A 86 -3.18 1.90 -5.45
N ALA A 87 -3.57 0.65 -5.19
CA ALA A 87 -2.77 -0.37 -4.51
C ALA A 87 -2.59 -1.64 -5.36
N ILE A 88 -2.55 -1.48 -6.68
CA ILE A 88 -2.35 -2.62 -7.60
C ILE A 88 -0.89 -3.08 -7.60
N GLY A 89 -0.68 -4.35 -7.93
CA GLY A 89 0.65 -4.91 -8.15
C GLY A 89 1.35 -4.24 -9.34
N THR A 90 2.67 -4.09 -9.22
CA THR A 90 3.53 -3.56 -10.29
C THR A 90 4.43 -4.69 -10.79
N PRO A 91 4.02 -5.44 -11.81
CA PRO A 91 4.76 -6.59 -12.27
C PRO A 91 6.11 -6.20 -12.87
N VAL A 92 7.05 -7.11 -12.82
CA VAL A 92 8.33 -7.03 -13.52
C VAL A 92 8.35 -8.01 -14.70
N ASP A 93 9.24 -7.79 -15.65
CA ASP A 93 9.51 -8.75 -16.73
C ASP A 93 10.50 -9.85 -16.27
N GLU A 94 10.86 -10.74 -17.17
CA GLU A 94 11.81 -11.83 -16.92
C GLU A 94 13.23 -11.35 -16.58
N TYR A 95 13.55 -10.09 -16.91
CA TYR A 95 14.82 -9.42 -16.59
C TYR A 95 14.72 -8.51 -15.36
N MET A 96 13.64 -8.61 -14.58
CA MET A 96 13.36 -7.79 -13.40
C MET A 96 13.15 -6.29 -13.69
N ASN A 97 12.89 -5.90 -14.94
CA ASN A 97 12.53 -4.52 -15.28
C ASN A 97 11.06 -4.26 -14.92
N SER A 98 10.79 -3.10 -14.35
CA SER A 98 9.42 -2.68 -14.05
C SER A 98 8.60 -2.51 -15.34
N LYS A 99 7.42 -3.11 -15.39
CA LYS A 99 6.44 -2.93 -16.48
C LYS A 99 5.68 -1.60 -16.35
N THR A 100 6.41 -0.51 -16.19
CA THR A 100 5.86 0.85 -15.97
C THR A 100 4.82 1.23 -17.03
N ARG A 101 5.03 0.85 -18.28
CA ARG A 101 4.07 1.14 -19.37
C ARG A 101 2.68 0.57 -19.09
N GLN A 102 2.59 -0.69 -18.65
CA GLN A 102 1.31 -1.31 -18.33
C GLN A 102 0.61 -0.60 -17.15
N PHE A 103 1.39 -0.14 -16.17
CA PHE A 103 0.85 0.65 -15.06
C PHE A 103 0.30 2.00 -15.55
N LEU A 104 0.99 2.69 -16.46
CA LEU A 104 0.51 3.95 -17.04
C LEU A 104 -0.73 3.77 -17.93
N GLU A 105 -0.80 2.68 -18.70
CA GLU A 105 -1.99 2.31 -19.48
C GLU A 105 -3.20 2.07 -18.56
N PHE A 106 -2.96 1.41 -17.42
CA PHE A 106 -3.99 1.25 -16.39
C PHE A 106 -4.44 2.61 -15.82
N ILE A 107 -3.52 3.49 -15.41
CA ILE A 107 -3.85 4.85 -14.95
C ILE A 107 -4.67 5.62 -15.99
N SER A 108 -4.29 5.54 -17.25
CA SER A 108 -5.03 6.16 -18.35
C SER A 108 -6.47 5.62 -18.44
N SER A 109 -6.65 4.32 -18.24
CA SER A 109 -7.98 3.68 -18.26
C SER A 109 -8.88 4.11 -17.09
N LEU A 110 -8.28 4.46 -15.96
CA LEU A 110 -9.01 4.94 -14.77
C LEU A 110 -9.50 6.38 -14.93
N LYS A 111 -8.85 7.20 -15.77
CA LYS A 111 -9.15 8.65 -15.91
C LYS A 111 -10.64 8.94 -16.13
N LYS A 112 -11.34 8.10 -16.90
CA LYS A 112 -12.78 8.25 -17.17
C LYS A 112 -13.69 8.04 -15.94
N HIS A 113 -13.16 7.47 -14.86
CA HIS A 113 -13.86 7.24 -13.60
C HIS A 113 -13.42 8.20 -12.49
N LEU A 114 -12.43 9.07 -12.76
CA LEU A 114 -11.91 10.03 -11.79
C LEU A 114 -12.63 11.37 -11.90
N ASN A 115 -12.86 12.03 -10.77
CA ASN A 115 -13.36 13.40 -10.70
C ASN A 115 -12.22 14.34 -10.25
N PRO A 116 -12.15 15.57 -10.76
CA PRO A 116 -11.03 16.48 -10.50
C PRO A 116 -10.84 16.89 -9.02
N ASP A 117 -11.89 16.80 -8.21
CA ASP A 117 -11.87 17.15 -6.79
C ASP A 117 -11.46 15.99 -5.87
N GLN A 118 -11.29 14.78 -6.42
CA GLN A 118 -10.81 13.62 -5.67
C GLN A 118 -9.32 13.71 -5.35
N LEU A 119 -8.95 13.22 -4.16
CA LEU A 119 -7.55 12.91 -3.85
C LEU A 119 -7.18 11.57 -4.51
N ILE A 120 -6.11 11.55 -5.28
CA ILE A 120 -5.54 10.35 -5.90
C ILE A 120 -4.25 9.99 -5.18
N VAL A 121 -4.23 8.84 -4.52
CA VAL A 121 -3.08 8.34 -3.78
C VAL A 121 -2.48 7.14 -4.51
N ILE A 122 -1.25 7.24 -4.93
CA ILE A 122 -0.47 6.11 -5.41
C ILE A 122 0.17 5.42 -4.20
N ARG A 123 -0.18 4.16 -3.98
CA ARG A 123 0.36 3.30 -2.91
C ARG A 123 1.21 2.16 -3.45
N SER A 124 1.02 1.81 -4.72
CA SER A 124 1.82 0.79 -5.43
C SER A 124 3.31 1.11 -5.36
N SER A 125 4.14 0.06 -5.25
CA SER A 125 5.60 0.22 -5.39
C SER A 125 5.93 0.50 -6.85
N ILE A 126 6.48 1.67 -7.14
CA ILE A 126 6.74 2.14 -8.50
C ILE A 126 8.22 2.44 -8.71
N ALA A 127 8.65 2.46 -9.97
CA ALA A 127 10.00 2.81 -10.35
C ALA A 127 10.28 4.32 -10.12
N PRO A 128 11.55 4.73 -9.97
CA PRO A 128 11.91 6.14 -9.87
C PRO A 128 11.36 6.96 -11.04
N ASN A 129 10.85 8.15 -10.76
CA ASN A 129 10.18 9.07 -11.68
C ASN A 129 8.84 8.55 -12.27
N ALA A 130 8.27 7.45 -11.76
CA ALA A 130 6.98 6.96 -12.23
C ALA A 130 5.84 7.89 -11.82
N CYS A 131 5.90 8.55 -10.65
CA CYS A 131 4.89 9.54 -10.25
C CYS A 131 4.77 10.69 -11.25
N GLU A 132 5.89 11.18 -11.79
CA GLU A 132 5.86 12.23 -12.82
C GLU A 132 5.24 11.74 -14.13
N GLN A 133 5.48 10.48 -14.51
CA GLN A 133 4.84 9.89 -15.67
C GLN A 133 3.33 9.71 -15.44
N ILE A 134 2.91 9.31 -14.23
CA ILE A 134 1.49 9.22 -13.83
C ILE A 134 0.84 10.61 -13.95
N ARG A 135 1.46 11.66 -13.40
CA ARG A 135 0.97 13.04 -13.49
C ARG A 135 0.74 13.46 -14.94
N ARG A 136 1.70 13.18 -15.84
CA ARG A 136 1.57 13.46 -17.27
C ARG A 136 0.47 12.62 -17.93
N THR A 137 0.30 11.37 -17.54
CA THR A 137 -0.75 10.49 -18.06
C THR A 137 -2.15 10.97 -17.66
N LEU A 138 -2.32 11.48 -16.44
CA LEU A 138 -3.56 12.12 -15.99
C LEU A 138 -3.84 13.41 -16.76
N GLY A 139 -2.79 14.09 -17.26
CA GLY A 139 -2.89 15.32 -18.07
C GLY A 139 -3.02 16.58 -17.24
N GLU A 140 -2.95 17.72 -17.91
CA GLU A 140 -2.97 19.06 -17.30
C GLU A 140 -4.36 19.74 -17.44
N ASP A 141 -5.34 19.03 -18.01
CA ASP A 141 -6.71 19.48 -18.19
C ASP A 141 -7.45 19.72 -16.86
N HIS A 142 -6.92 19.15 -15.78
CA HIS A 142 -7.41 19.34 -14.42
C HIS A 142 -6.25 19.49 -13.43
N ASN A 143 -6.50 20.20 -12.34
CA ASN A 143 -5.54 20.29 -11.24
C ASN A 143 -5.70 19.07 -10.31
N TRP A 144 -5.20 17.91 -10.75
CA TRP A 144 -5.30 16.65 -10.02
C TRP A 144 -4.58 16.71 -8.67
N LYS A 145 -5.26 16.37 -7.60
CA LYS A 145 -4.66 16.19 -6.26
C LYS A 145 -3.96 14.83 -6.21
N LEU A 146 -2.73 14.78 -6.70
CA LEU A 146 -1.95 13.55 -6.79
C LEU A 146 -0.93 13.46 -5.64
N SER A 147 -1.01 12.39 -4.87
CA SER A 147 -0.09 12.05 -3.78
C SER A 147 0.56 10.70 -4.00
N TYR A 148 1.78 10.53 -3.48
CA TYR A 148 2.47 9.26 -3.35
C TYR A 148 2.66 8.93 -1.86
N CYS A 149 2.04 7.85 -1.44
CA CYS A 149 2.05 7.42 -0.04
C CYS A 149 2.47 5.94 0.03
N PRO A 150 3.76 5.63 -0.21
CA PRO A 150 4.24 4.26 -0.23
C PRO A 150 4.08 3.59 1.13
N GLU A 151 3.85 2.28 1.11
CA GLU A 151 3.80 1.45 2.30
C GLU A 151 5.16 0.82 2.60
N ARG A 152 5.39 0.45 3.88
CA ARG A 152 6.58 -0.27 4.36
C ARG A 152 6.23 -1.48 5.21
N ILE A 153 4.98 -1.92 5.13
CA ILE A 153 4.45 -3.04 5.91
C ILE A 153 5.01 -4.39 5.45
N VAL A 154 5.02 -5.35 6.35
CA VAL A 154 5.31 -6.76 6.07
C VAL A 154 3.98 -7.52 5.94
N GLN A 155 3.84 -8.34 4.90
CA GLN A 155 2.68 -9.21 4.71
C GLN A 155 2.50 -10.13 5.91
N GLY A 156 1.25 -10.31 6.33
CA GLY A 156 0.88 -11.04 7.53
C GLY A 156 0.79 -10.19 8.79
N TYR A 157 1.42 -9.01 8.84
CA TYR A 157 1.43 -8.10 9.99
C TYR A 157 0.95 -6.69 9.67
N ALA A 158 0.31 -6.50 8.51
CA ALA A 158 -0.09 -5.20 8.02
C ALA A 158 -1.03 -4.47 8.98
N ILE A 159 -1.97 -5.17 9.64
CA ILE A 159 -2.91 -4.58 10.60
C ILE A 159 -2.21 -3.88 11.76
N GLN A 160 -1.15 -4.48 12.29
CA GLN A 160 -0.38 -3.90 13.39
C GLN A 160 0.54 -2.79 12.90
N GLU A 161 1.23 -3.02 11.76
CA GLU A 161 2.24 -2.11 11.24
C GLU A 161 1.64 -0.84 10.67
N LEU A 162 0.46 -0.88 10.04
CA LEU A 162 -0.28 0.32 9.61
C LEU A 162 -0.57 1.29 10.76
N LYS A 163 -0.77 0.77 11.99
CA LYS A 163 -1.01 1.57 13.19
C LYS A 163 0.28 2.12 13.81
N LYS A 164 1.38 1.38 13.70
CA LYS A 164 2.65 1.67 14.39
C LYS A 164 3.63 2.49 13.56
N LEU A 165 3.73 2.17 12.26
CA LEU A 165 4.72 2.80 11.39
C LEU A 165 4.29 4.22 10.98
N PRO A 166 5.22 5.19 11.00
CA PRO A 166 4.99 6.48 10.40
C PRO A 166 4.66 6.34 8.90
N GLN A 167 3.64 7.04 8.44
CA GLN A 167 3.27 7.04 7.03
C GLN A 167 4.02 8.13 6.27
N ILE A 168 4.67 7.74 5.17
CA ILE A 168 5.29 8.70 4.23
C ILE A 168 4.19 9.28 3.36
N VAL A 169 4.17 10.61 3.24
CA VAL A 169 3.25 11.36 2.39
C VAL A 169 4.05 12.33 1.54
N ALA A 170 3.80 12.31 0.24
CA ALA A 170 4.33 13.27 -0.72
C ALA A 170 3.23 13.65 -1.71
N GLY A 171 3.27 14.85 -2.27
CA GLY A 171 2.25 15.30 -3.22
C GLY A 171 2.78 16.35 -4.19
N TYR A 172 2.03 16.57 -5.27
CA TYR A 172 2.35 17.59 -6.28
C TYR A 172 1.77 18.97 -5.96
N SER A 173 0.89 19.06 -4.95
CA SER A 173 0.36 20.32 -4.44
C SER A 173 0.22 20.25 -2.92
N ASP A 174 0.16 21.41 -2.27
CA ASP A 174 -0.05 21.50 -0.82
C ASP A 174 -1.39 20.86 -0.41
N ASP A 175 -2.45 21.10 -1.17
CA ASP A 175 -3.77 20.46 -0.94
C ASP A 175 -3.68 18.93 -0.97
N ALA A 176 -2.94 18.37 -1.93
CA ALA A 176 -2.76 16.91 -2.03
C ALA A 176 -1.98 16.34 -0.82
N VAL A 177 -0.98 17.07 -0.34
CA VAL A 177 -0.21 16.68 0.86
C VAL A 177 -1.07 16.78 2.12
N GLU A 178 -1.84 17.87 2.26
CA GLU A 178 -2.71 18.08 3.41
C GLU A 178 -3.81 17.02 3.47
N GLU A 179 -4.57 16.83 2.39
CA GLU A 179 -5.65 15.84 2.33
C GLU A 179 -5.14 14.40 2.54
N ALA A 180 -3.99 14.03 1.95
CA ALA A 180 -3.38 12.73 2.17
C ALA A 180 -2.91 12.57 3.63
N SER A 181 -2.33 13.60 4.22
CA SER A 181 -1.91 13.59 5.62
C SER A 181 -3.10 13.41 6.56
N GLU A 182 -4.20 14.14 6.35
CA GLU A 182 -5.42 14.00 7.14
C GLU A 182 -6.06 12.61 7.00
N LEU A 183 -6.04 12.04 5.79
CA LEU A 183 -6.51 10.69 5.55
C LEU A 183 -5.72 9.66 6.36
N PHE A 184 -4.39 9.68 6.25
CA PHE A 184 -3.53 8.69 6.89
C PHE A 184 -3.34 8.90 8.40
N LYS A 185 -3.50 10.11 8.95
CA LYS A 185 -3.55 10.35 10.39
C LYS A 185 -4.62 9.55 11.11
N ARG A 186 -5.67 9.11 10.41
CA ARG A 186 -6.72 8.28 11.01
C ARG A 186 -6.25 6.88 11.38
N ILE A 187 -5.20 6.38 10.74
CA ILE A 187 -4.72 5.00 10.89
C ILE A 187 -3.28 4.87 11.33
N SER A 188 -2.44 5.88 11.09
CA SER A 188 -1.00 5.84 11.39
C SER A 188 -0.66 6.67 12.62
N SER A 189 0.39 6.29 13.33
CA SER A 189 0.88 6.98 14.53
C SER A 189 1.43 8.37 14.24
N SER A 190 2.02 8.58 13.05
CA SER A 190 2.59 9.86 12.62
C SER A 190 2.75 9.92 11.11
N ILE A 191 2.94 11.14 10.59
CA ILE A 191 3.12 11.42 9.16
C ILE A 191 4.52 11.99 8.93
N ILE A 192 5.19 11.49 7.90
CA ILE A 192 6.45 12.02 7.38
C ILE A 192 6.17 12.66 6.02
N VAL A 193 6.15 13.98 5.97
CA VAL A 193 6.00 14.71 4.71
C VAL A 193 7.37 14.87 4.06
N THR A 194 7.45 14.57 2.75
CA THR A 194 8.67 14.68 1.95
C THR A 194 8.33 14.98 0.49
N SER A 195 9.33 15.16 -0.37
CA SER A 195 9.09 15.31 -1.81
C SER A 195 8.78 13.97 -2.48
N ILE A 196 8.11 14.01 -3.65
CA ILE A 196 7.78 12.81 -4.43
C ILE A 196 9.03 11.96 -4.71
N LYS A 197 10.13 12.58 -5.14
CA LYS A 197 11.38 11.86 -5.46
C LYS A 197 12.00 11.19 -4.23
N GLU A 198 11.99 11.87 -3.10
CA GLU A 198 12.49 11.31 -1.83
C GLU A 198 11.61 10.15 -1.37
N ALA A 199 10.29 10.25 -1.49
CA ALA A 199 9.37 9.17 -1.16
C ALA A 199 9.55 7.92 -2.06
N GLU A 200 9.76 8.12 -3.38
CA GLU A 200 10.07 7.03 -4.32
C GLU A 200 11.38 6.31 -3.92
N LEU A 201 12.44 7.05 -3.66
CA LEU A 201 13.74 6.49 -3.26
C LEU A 201 13.68 5.86 -1.87
N ALA A 202 13.02 6.49 -0.90
CA ALA A 202 12.90 5.95 0.46
C ALA A 202 12.22 4.57 0.46
N LYS A 203 11.17 4.38 -0.34
CA LYS A 203 10.51 3.08 -0.49
C LYS A 203 11.44 2.03 -1.08
N LEU A 204 12.14 2.37 -2.16
CA LEU A 204 13.03 1.43 -2.85
C LEU A 204 14.24 1.09 -1.98
N PHE A 205 14.83 2.07 -1.31
CA PHE A 205 15.96 1.84 -0.43
C PHE A 205 15.59 1.01 0.80
N ALA A 206 14.41 1.24 1.40
CA ALA A 206 13.93 0.40 2.50
C ALA A 206 13.77 -1.07 2.09
N ASN A 207 13.24 -1.33 0.89
CA ASN A 207 13.14 -2.69 0.36
C ASN A 207 14.52 -3.29 0.07
N SER A 208 15.41 -2.56 -0.62
CA SER A 208 16.77 -3.02 -0.94
C SER A 208 17.57 -3.32 0.33
N TRP A 209 17.48 -2.47 1.34
CA TRP A 209 18.13 -2.67 2.62
C TRP A 209 17.69 -3.98 3.28
N ARG A 210 16.39 -4.26 3.30
CA ARG A 210 15.86 -5.52 3.83
C ARG A 210 16.37 -6.74 3.07
N TYR A 211 16.45 -6.68 1.74
CA TYR A 211 17.01 -7.77 0.94
C TYR A 211 18.49 -8.01 1.22
N ILE A 212 19.29 -6.94 1.38
CA ILE A 212 20.69 -7.03 1.77
C ILE A 212 20.83 -7.74 3.13
N GLN A 213 20.01 -7.36 4.11
CA GLN A 213 20.01 -8.00 5.43
C GLN A 213 19.66 -9.50 5.33
N PHE A 214 18.67 -9.89 4.53
CA PHE A 214 18.36 -11.30 4.30
C PHE A 214 19.50 -12.05 3.62
N ALA A 215 20.13 -11.45 2.61
CA ALA A 215 21.26 -12.06 1.94
C ALA A 215 22.45 -12.29 2.90
N ILE A 216 22.75 -11.32 3.75
CA ILE A 216 23.80 -11.45 4.78
C ILE A 216 23.45 -12.54 5.80
N ALA A 217 22.21 -12.55 6.31
CA ALA A 217 21.77 -13.56 7.27
C ALA A 217 21.85 -14.97 6.69
N ASN A 218 21.44 -15.15 5.42
CA ASN A 218 21.57 -16.42 4.73
C ASN A 218 23.03 -16.86 4.56
N GLN A 219 23.95 -15.92 4.23
CA GLN A 219 25.38 -16.24 4.14
C GLN A 219 25.95 -16.66 5.50
N PHE A 220 25.59 -15.98 6.57
CA PHE A 220 26.03 -16.36 7.91
C PHE A 220 25.49 -17.73 8.32
N PHE A 221 24.23 -18.02 8.00
CA PHE A 221 23.63 -19.34 8.21
C PHE A 221 24.44 -20.42 7.48
N MET A 222 24.72 -20.24 6.18
CA MET A 222 25.48 -21.21 5.38
C MET A 222 26.88 -21.44 5.96
N ILE A 223 27.57 -20.41 6.43
CA ILE A 223 28.88 -20.54 7.07
C ILE A 223 28.78 -21.36 8.38
N CYS A 224 27.72 -21.14 9.17
CA CYS A 224 27.50 -21.91 10.40
C CYS A 224 27.26 -23.39 10.10
N GLU A 225 26.47 -23.70 9.08
CA GLU A 225 26.25 -25.08 8.61
C GLU A 225 27.58 -25.74 8.20
N ASP A 226 28.41 -25.04 7.41
CA ASP A 226 29.73 -25.55 6.99
C ASP A 226 30.68 -25.83 8.17
N GLN A 227 30.52 -25.10 9.27
CA GLN A 227 31.34 -25.23 10.47
C GLN A 227 30.69 -26.13 11.56
N ASP A 228 29.54 -26.76 11.25
CA ASP A 228 28.77 -27.59 12.21
C ASP A 228 28.46 -26.86 13.53
N VAL A 229 28.06 -25.58 13.43
CA VAL A 229 27.66 -24.76 14.58
C VAL A 229 26.23 -24.22 14.42
N ASN A 230 25.56 -24.04 15.55
CA ASN A 230 24.18 -23.53 15.55
C ASN A 230 24.15 -22.04 15.28
N TYR A 231 23.51 -21.62 14.18
CA TYR A 231 23.39 -20.23 13.78
C TYR A 231 22.67 -19.35 14.80
N ASP A 232 21.62 -19.87 15.48
CA ASP A 232 20.88 -19.06 16.47
C ASP A 232 21.77 -18.69 17.66
N ASN A 233 22.66 -19.58 18.10
CA ASN A 233 23.62 -19.30 19.15
C ASN A 233 24.65 -18.23 18.72
N VAL A 234 25.15 -18.32 17.48
CA VAL A 234 26.06 -17.33 16.89
C VAL A 234 25.38 -15.98 16.78
N ARG A 235 24.14 -15.96 16.25
CA ARG A 235 23.33 -14.75 16.12
C ARG A 235 23.05 -14.12 17.49
N HIS A 236 22.65 -14.90 18.48
CA HIS A 236 22.42 -14.39 19.83
C HIS A 236 23.68 -13.75 20.42
N ALA A 237 24.83 -14.43 20.33
CA ALA A 237 26.11 -13.89 20.79
C ALA A 237 26.56 -12.62 20.05
N MET A 238 26.18 -12.50 18.77
CA MET A 238 26.52 -11.34 17.93
C MET A 238 25.70 -10.10 18.30
N VAL A 239 24.41 -10.26 18.64
CA VAL A 239 23.48 -9.12 18.80
C VAL A 239 23.21 -8.76 20.25
N GLU A 240 23.40 -9.67 21.22
CA GLU A 240 23.04 -9.45 22.62
C GLU A 240 23.85 -8.31 23.24
N GLY A 241 23.15 -7.23 23.61
CA GLY A 241 23.79 -6.04 24.18
C GLY A 241 24.67 -5.24 23.22
N TYR A 242 24.62 -5.52 21.89
CA TYR A 242 25.43 -4.86 20.88
C TYR A 242 24.57 -4.11 19.86
N GLU A 243 24.35 -2.81 20.11
CA GLU A 243 23.45 -1.96 19.30
C GLU A 243 23.88 -1.75 17.83
N ARG A 244 25.09 -2.17 17.45
CA ARG A 244 25.65 -1.99 16.09
C ARG A 244 25.54 -3.25 15.22
N ALA A 245 24.95 -4.33 15.72
CA ALA A 245 24.74 -5.57 14.98
C ALA A 245 23.30 -5.71 14.49
#